data_7e520787c3cee9947049bbae35cd3883
#
_entry.id   7e520787c3cee9947049bbae35cd3883
#
_cell.length_a   1.000
_cell.length_b   1.000
_cell.length_c   1.000
_cell.angle_alpha   90.00
_cell.angle_beta   90.00
_cell.angle_gamma   90.00
#
_symmetry.space_group_name_H-M   'P 1'
#
loop_
_entity.id
_entity.type
_entity.pdbx_description
1 polymer ?
#
loop_
_entity_poly.entity_id
_entity_poly.type
_entity_poly.pdbx_seq_one_letter_code
_entity_poly.pdbx_strand_id
1 'polypeptide(L)'
;MICPAVTKVFQYGKDFAKYTAYFLKEMTGSFIEQALEEGYNIVVEGTFRTPETPIKTLNDMQQHGYQTAVYLQTAPSEVSWQGTLERYDEMVKAGETPRATPKEHHDLVAEKLPENADRVFLSGKADYFAVYSREDLIFDSRIHQNQLPGMAIDQELHRNTRYLEKLESRIKQEFDSLSAFQKQVIDRAEKLIAGLQPANQIHAKINLYDSQLQ
;
A
#
# COMPACT_ATOMS: atom_id res chain seq x y z
N MET A 1 26.83 -10.88 26.47
CA MET A 1 25.50 -10.92 27.13
C MET A 1 24.47 -10.63 26.05
N ILE A 2 23.67 -11.63 25.66
CA ILE A 2 22.65 -11.45 24.58
C ILE A 2 21.49 -10.64 25.19
N CYS A 3 21.08 -9.59 24.50
CA CYS A 3 19.98 -8.73 24.95
C CYS A 3 18.72 -9.59 25.20
N PRO A 4 18.05 -9.46 26.37
CA PRO A 4 16.84 -10.24 26.70
C PRO A 4 15.72 -10.13 25.66
N ALA A 5 15.68 -9.04 24.87
CA ALA A 5 14.74 -8.86 23.78
C ALA A 5 14.98 -9.85 22.63
N VAL A 6 16.25 -10.18 22.31
CA VAL A 6 16.59 -11.13 21.23
C VAL A 6 16.13 -12.55 21.57
N THR A 7 16.22 -12.95 22.85
CA THR A 7 15.74 -14.26 23.28
C THR A 7 14.22 -14.41 23.14
N LYS A 8 13.47 -13.32 23.32
CA LYS A 8 12.01 -13.31 23.16
C LYS A 8 11.55 -13.41 21.71
N VAL A 9 12.34 -12.91 20.74
CA VAL A 9 12.02 -13.03 19.29
C VAL A 9 11.82 -14.51 18.91
N PHE A 10 12.71 -15.38 19.36
CA PHE A 10 12.62 -16.82 19.10
C PHE A 10 11.44 -17.50 19.83
N GLN A 11 10.98 -16.92 20.94
CA GLN A 11 9.93 -17.49 21.76
C GLN A 11 8.51 -17.12 21.27
N TYR A 12 8.33 -15.91 20.71
CA TYR A 12 7.00 -15.38 20.37
C TYR A 12 6.71 -15.33 18.85
N GLY A 13 7.69 -15.58 17.99
CA GLY A 13 7.50 -15.72 16.54
C GLY A 13 6.60 -14.63 15.92
N LYS A 14 5.46 -15.04 15.37
CA LYS A 14 4.50 -14.15 14.69
C LYS A 14 3.92 -13.04 15.58
N ASP A 15 3.88 -13.26 16.89
CA ASP A 15 3.32 -12.28 17.85
C ASP A 15 4.36 -11.26 18.35
N PHE A 16 5.62 -11.37 17.93
CA PHE A 16 6.69 -10.49 18.38
C PHE A 16 6.34 -9.01 18.20
N ALA A 17 5.80 -8.65 17.03
CA ALA A 17 5.39 -7.28 16.73
C ALA A 17 4.34 -6.74 17.72
N LYS A 18 3.39 -7.58 18.16
CA LYS A 18 2.36 -7.23 19.14
C LYS A 18 2.97 -6.93 20.51
N TYR A 19 3.92 -7.74 20.96
CA TYR A 19 4.56 -7.57 22.27
C TYR A 19 5.58 -6.45 22.32
N THR A 20 6.16 -6.07 21.19
CA THR A 20 7.17 -5.00 21.11
C THR A 20 6.62 -3.65 20.68
N ALA A 21 5.38 -3.60 20.16
CA ALA A 21 4.79 -2.38 19.59
C ALA A 21 4.83 -1.17 20.53
N TYR A 22 4.51 -1.38 21.83
CA TYR A 22 4.55 -0.31 22.82
C TYR A 22 5.98 0.22 23.03
N PHE A 23 6.92 -0.68 23.24
CA PHE A 23 8.32 -0.32 23.46
C PHE A 23 8.93 0.40 22.25
N LEU A 24 8.66 -0.09 21.04
CA LEU A 24 9.11 0.54 19.81
C LEU A 24 8.53 1.94 19.63
N LYS A 25 7.24 2.13 19.97
CA LYS A 25 6.60 3.43 19.92
C LYS A 25 7.25 4.44 20.86
N GLU A 26 7.50 4.06 22.12
CA GLU A 26 8.16 4.92 23.12
C GLU A 26 9.60 5.26 22.71
N MET A 27 10.35 4.26 22.26
CA MET A 27 11.72 4.50 21.78
C MET A 27 11.75 5.44 20.57
N THR A 28 10.88 5.22 19.59
CA THR A 28 10.80 6.09 18.41
C THR A 28 10.46 7.52 18.80
N GLY A 29 9.52 7.70 19.74
CA GLY A 29 9.18 9.02 20.28
C GLY A 29 10.40 9.71 20.91
N SER A 30 11.11 9.02 21.80
CA SER A 30 12.30 9.57 22.46
C SER A 30 13.42 9.90 21.47
N PHE A 31 13.64 9.10 20.44
CA PHE A 31 14.63 9.41 19.40
C PHE A 31 14.25 10.65 18.59
N ILE A 32 12.96 10.81 18.25
CA ILE A 32 12.51 12.02 17.56
C ILE A 32 12.69 13.25 18.44
N GLU A 33 12.32 13.19 19.72
CA GLU A 33 12.48 14.31 20.67
C GLU A 33 13.95 14.71 20.78
N GLN A 34 14.84 13.76 21.02
CA GLN A 34 16.27 14.03 21.09
C GLN A 34 16.82 14.62 19.78
N ALA A 35 16.43 14.09 18.64
CA ALA A 35 16.87 14.59 17.35
C ALA A 35 16.38 16.02 17.08
N LEU A 36 15.16 16.37 17.54
CA LEU A 36 14.63 17.73 17.48
C LEU A 36 15.44 18.71 18.35
N GLU A 37 15.77 18.30 19.58
CA GLU A 37 16.58 19.11 20.50
C GLU A 37 18.01 19.35 19.98
N GLU A 38 18.59 18.35 19.33
CA GLU A 38 19.94 18.43 18.77
C GLU A 38 20.00 19.07 17.37
N GLY A 39 18.86 19.36 16.75
CA GLY A 39 18.76 20.05 15.45
C GLY A 39 19.12 19.19 14.24
N TYR A 40 18.95 17.87 14.32
CA TYR A 40 19.18 16.96 13.19
C TYR A 40 18.10 17.07 12.12
N ASN A 41 18.45 16.81 10.87
CA ASN A 41 17.46 16.55 9.84
C ASN A 41 16.80 15.18 10.10
N ILE A 42 15.47 15.13 10.10
CA ILE A 42 14.72 13.96 10.54
C ILE A 42 13.85 13.46 9.40
N VAL A 43 13.89 12.15 9.13
CA VAL A 43 12.96 11.44 8.25
C VAL A 43 12.22 10.40 9.09
N VAL A 44 10.89 10.48 9.09
CA VAL A 44 10.02 9.53 9.80
C VAL A 44 9.19 8.77 8.78
N GLU A 45 9.34 7.45 8.74
CA GLU A 45 8.53 6.58 7.89
C GLU A 45 7.30 6.06 8.64
N GLY A 46 6.17 6.01 7.96
CA GLY A 46 4.92 5.50 8.50
C GLY A 46 3.93 5.10 7.40
N THR A 47 2.86 4.41 7.80
CA THR A 47 1.85 3.86 6.88
C THR A 47 0.63 4.76 6.70
N PHE A 48 0.57 5.92 7.33
CA PHE A 48 -0.61 6.79 7.33
C PHE A 48 -1.92 6.09 7.74
N ARG A 49 -1.82 5.03 8.56
CA ARG A 49 -2.97 4.28 9.06
C ARG A 49 -3.97 5.15 9.81
N THR A 50 -3.47 6.15 10.53
CA THR A 50 -4.26 7.17 11.23
C THR A 50 -3.64 8.54 10.97
N PRO A 51 -4.41 9.63 10.86
CA PRO A 51 -3.89 10.96 10.59
C PRO A 51 -3.31 11.65 11.84
N GLU A 52 -3.70 11.22 13.04
CA GLU A 52 -3.32 11.86 14.30
C GLU A 52 -1.81 11.80 14.54
N THR A 53 -1.19 10.64 14.24
CA THR A 53 0.25 10.45 14.45
C THR A 53 1.09 11.38 13.57
N PRO A 54 0.95 11.40 12.23
CA PRO A 54 1.71 12.32 11.40
C PRO A 54 1.40 13.79 11.70
N ILE A 55 0.14 14.14 11.98
CA ILE A 55 -0.21 15.53 12.35
C ILE A 55 0.53 15.97 13.61
N LYS A 56 0.55 15.12 14.66
CA LYS A 56 1.30 15.40 15.89
C LYS A 56 2.79 15.57 15.59
N THR A 57 3.40 14.63 14.86
CA THR A 57 4.83 14.68 14.54
C THR A 57 5.19 15.94 13.74
N LEU A 58 4.43 16.29 12.73
CA LEU A 58 4.64 17.52 11.96
C LEU A 58 4.49 18.79 12.82
N ASN A 59 3.47 18.80 13.70
CA ASN A 59 3.27 19.92 14.63
C ASN A 59 4.48 20.09 15.59
N ASP A 60 4.96 18.98 16.15
CA ASP A 60 6.12 19.00 17.08
C ASP A 60 7.36 19.50 16.32
N MET A 61 7.60 19.08 15.09
CA MET A 61 8.67 19.58 14.22
C MET A 61 8.55 21.08 13.96
N GLN A 62 7.35 21.58 13.60
CA GLN A 62 7.12 23.01 13.36
C GLN A 62 7.35 23.85 14.62
N GLN A 63 6.98 23.36 15.81
CA GLN A 63 7.24 24.04 17.09
C GLN A 63 8.73 24.19 17.38
N HIS A 64 9.57 23.31 16.85
CA HIS A 64 11.04 23.40 16.93
C HIS A 64 11.65 24.16 15.75
N GLY A 65 10.83 24.83 14.91
CA GLY A 65 11.30 25.66 13.81
C GLY A 65 11.70 24.91 12.53
N TYR A 66 11.31 23.64 12.42
CA TYR A 66 11.58 22.86 11.21
C TYR A 66 10.62 23.22 10.06
N GLN A 67 11.14 23.19 8.85
CA GLN A 67 10.31 23.06 7.66
C GLN A 67 9.91 21.61 7.49
N THR A 68 8.63 21.38 7.22
CA THR A 68 8.03 20.06 7.18
C THR A 68 7.59 19.67 5.78
N ALA A 69 7.89 18.44 5.39
CA ALA A 69 7.46 17.90 4.11
C ALA A 69 6.89 16.49 4.26
N VAL A 70 5.81 16.21 3.54
CA VAL A 70 5.24 14.88 3.44
C VAL A 70 5.43 14.35 2.03
N TYR A 71 6.07 13.20 1.93
CA TYR A 71 6.20 12.43 0.69
C TYR A 71 5.44 11.13 0.89
N LEU A 72 4.30 11.01 0.24
CA LEU A 72 3.48 9.80 0.30
C LEU A 72 3.70 8.99 -0.97
N GLN A 73 3.92 7.69 -0.81
CA GLN A 73 4.04 6.77 -1.92
C GLN A 73 2.85 5.82 -1.92
N THR A 74 2.21 5.65 -3.07
CA THR A 74 1.07 4.77 -3.27
C THR A 74 1.24 3.91 -4.53
N ALA A 75 0.47 2.85 -4.63
CA ALA A 75 0.44 1.96 -5.79
C ALA A 75 -0.95 1.30 -5.85
N PRO A 76 -1.35 0.72 -7.00
CA PRO A 76 -2.56 -0.09 -7.05
C PRO A 76 -2.62 -1.12 -5.93
N SER A 77 -3.77 -1.26 -5.29
CA SER A 77 -3.92 -2.05 -4.06
C SER A 77 -3.46 -3.50 -4.24
N GLU A 78 -3.80 -4.14 -5.37
CA GLU A 78 -3.37 -5.50 -5.68
C GLU A 78 -1.85 -5.59 -5.86
N VAL A 79 -1.23 -4.59 -6.50
CA VAL A 79 0.23 -4.54 -6.70
C VAL A 79 0.94 -4.35 -5.37
N SER A 80 0.41 -3.49 -4.50
CA SER A 80 0.92 -3.30 -3.14
C SER A 80 0.83 -4.58 -2.32
N TRP A 81 -0.31 -5.27 -2.38
CA TRP A 81 -0.50 -6.56 -1.70
C TRP A 81 0.49 -7.62 -2.21
N GLN A 82 0.59 -7.78 -3.53
CA GLN A 82 1.54 -8.72 -4.13
C GLN A 82 2.99 -8.45 -3.66
N GLY A 83 3.40 -7.19 -3.61
CA GLY A 83 4.71 -6.81 -3.10
C GLY A 83 4.95 -7.17 -1.63
N THR A 84 3.90 -7.26 -0.79
CA THR A 84 4.05 -7.75 0.59
C THR A 84 4.31 -9.25 0.64
N LEU A 85 3.68 -10.03 -0.24
CA LEU A 85 3.87 -11.48 -0.34
C LEU A 85 5.26 -11.80 -0.89
N GLU A 86 5.69 -11.13 -1.95
CA GLU A 86 7.01 -11.29 -2.55
C GLU A 86 8.12 -11.02 -1.53
N ARG A 87 8.03 -9.92 -0.80
CA ARG A 87 8.99 -9.60 0.27
C ARG A 87 9.03 -10.67 1.36
N TYR A 88 7.88 -11.22 1.75
CA TYR A 88 7.82 -12.32 2.71
C TYR A 88 8.61 -13.53 2.20
N ASP A 89 8.37 -13.93 0.94
CA ASP A 89 9.03 -15.06 0.31
C ASP A 89 10.55 -14.84 0.14
N GLU A 90 10.95 -13.62 -0.20
CA GLU A 90 12.38 -13.24 -0.31
C GLU A 90 13.07 -13.35 1.05
N MET A 91 12.47 -12.86 2.13
CA MET A 91 13.03 -12.98 3.49
C MET A 91 13.15 -14.46 3.91
N VAL A 92 12.14 -15.29 3.60
CA VAL A 92 12.21 -16.74 3.85
C VAL A 92 13.38 -17.38 3.09
N LYS A 93 13.54 -17.06 1.80
CA LYS A 93 14.65 -17.58 0.97
C LYS A 93 16.02 -17.11 1.45
N ALA A 94 16.11 -15.89 2.00
CA ALA A 94 17.34 -15.33 2.58
C ALA A 94 17.66 -15.91 3.96
N GLY A 95 16.78 -16.73 4.55
CA GLY A 95 16.95 -17.25 5.92
C GLY A 95 16.73 -16.22 7.00
N GLU A 96 16.09 -15.09 6.68
CA GLU A 96 15.72 -14.05 7.61
C GLU A 96 14.40 -14.36 8.31
N THR A 97 14.10 -13.65 9.40
CA THR A 97 12.78 -13.75 10.04
C THR A 97 11.74 -12.98 9.23
N PRO A 98 10.83 -13.68 8.52
CA PRO A 98 9.92 -13.02 7.60
C PRO A 98 8.86 -12.20 8.36
N ARG A 99 8.52 -11.03 7.79
CA ARG A 99 7.46 -10.16 8.30
C ARG A 99 6.19 -10.40 7.49
N ALA A 100 5.18 -10.99 8.12
CA ALA A 100 3.87 -11.15 7.52
C ALA A 100 3.00 -9.92 7.78
N THR A 101 2.41 -9.37 6.75
CA THR A 101 1.38 -8.34 6.88
C THR A 101 0.02 -9.04 6.76
N PRO A 102 -0.87 -8.98 7.77
CA PRO A 102 -2.23 -9.50 7.63
C PRO A 102 -2.97 -8.75 6.51
N LYS A 103 -3.72 -9.50 5.69
CA LYS A 103 -4.43 -8.89 4.54
C LYS A 103 -5.43 -7.84 4.99
N GLU A 104 -6.17 -8.10 6.05
CA GLU A 104 -7.16 -7.18 6.62
C GLU A 104 -6.51 -5.86 7.05
N HIS A 105 -5.27 -5.93 7.55
CA HIS A 105 -4.52 -4.73 7.93
C HIS A 105 -4.08 -3.93 6.70
N HIS A 106 -3.59 -4.62 5.66
CA HIS A 106 -3.23 -3.98 4.38
C HIS A 106 -4.45 -3.29 3.76
N ASP A 107 -5.57 -4.01 3.67
CA ASP A 107 -6.80 -3.51 3.05
C ASP A 107 -7.36 -2.29 3.81
N LEU A 108 -7.35 -2.34 5.16
CA LEU A 108 -7.76 -1.21 5.99
C LEU A 108 -6.89 0.03 5.77
N VAL A 109 -5.57 -0.15 5.66
CA VAL A 109 -4.65 0.97 5.39
C VAL A 109 -4.92 1.54 4.00
N ALA A 110 -5.07 0.70 2.98
CA ALA A 110 -5.36 1.14 1.61
C ALA A 110 -6.70 1.90 1.54
N GLU A 111 -7.76 1.39 2.20
CA GLU A 111 -9.07 2.02 2.24
C GLU A 111 -9.03 3.42 2.91
N LYS A 112 -8.29 3.55 4.01
CA LYS A 112 -8.23 4.80 4.78
C LYS A 112 -7.20 5.81 4.30
N LEU A 113 -6.26 5.39 3.45
CA LEU A 113 -5.15 6.23 3.01
C LEU A 113 -5.59 7.54 2.35
N PRO A 114 -6.58 7.57 1.42
CA PRO A 114 -7.05 8.81 0.81
C PRO A 114 -7.57 9.81 1.84
N GLU A 115 -8.49 9.38 2.72
CA GLU A 115 -9.09 10.21 3.76
C GLU A 115 -8.03 10.72 4.74
N ASN A 116 -7.13 9.85 5.19
CA ASN A 116 -6.08 10.22 6.14
C ASN A 116 -5.08 11.21 5.53
N ALA A 117 -4.74 11.05 4.25
CA ALA A 117 -3.88 11.99 3.54
C ALA A 117 -4.53 13.39 3.44
N ASP A 118 -5.83 13.45 3.12
CA ASP A 118 -6.58 14.70 3.09
C ASP A 118 -6.59 15.39 4.46
N ARG A 119 -6.82 14.64 5.54
CA ARG A 119 -6.82 15.18 6.91
C ARG A 119 -5.45 15.71 7.31
N VAL A 120 -4.37 15.02 6.96
CA VAL A 120 -2.99 15.50 7.21
C VAL A 120 -2.72 16.76 6.39
N PHE A 121 -3.06 16.78 5.12
CA PHE A 121 -2.90 17.94 4.25
C PHE A 121 -3.68 19.16 4.76
N LEU A 122 -4.96 18.98 5.08
CA LEU A 122 -5.85 20.04 5.59
C LEU A 122 -5.46 20.54 6.98
N SER A 123 -4.66 19.78 7.74
CA SER A 123 -4.13 20.24 9.02
C SER A 123 -3.21 21.46 8.91
N GLY A 124 -2.67 21.74 7.71
CA GLY A 124 -1.73 22.81 7.45
C GLY A 124 -0.37 22.65 8.16
N LYS A 125 -0.06 21.42 8.61
CA LYS A 125 1.18 21.11 9.32
C LYS A 125 2.32 20.63 8.42
N ALA A 126 2.05 20.46 7.14
CA ALA A 126 3.07 20.19 6.13
C ALA A 126 3.26 21.44 5.26
N ASP A 127 4.47 22.00 5.24
CA ASP A 127 4.83 23.10 4.35
C ASP A 127 4.90 22.65 2.88
N TYR A 128 5.13 21.35 2.69
CA TYR A 128 5.10 20.71 1.38
C TYR A 128 4.45 19.32 1.47
N PHE A 129 3.61 19.00 0.50
CA PHE A 129 2.96 17.69 0.40
C PHE A 129 3.01 17.19 -1.03
N ALA A 130 3.52 15.96 -1.22
CA ALA A 130 3.62 15.32 -2.53
C ALA A 130 3.18 13.86 -2.44
N VAL A 131 2.51 13.37 -3.48
CA VAL A 131 2.14 11.96 -3.62
C VAL A 131 2.75 11.41 -4.89
N TYR A 132 3.42 10.28 -4.76
CA TYR A 132 4.04 9.54 -5.85
C TYR A 132 3.34 8.21 -6.06
N SER A 133 3.11 7.86 -7.32
CA SER A 133 2.94 6.48 -7.74
C SER A 133 4.31 5.78 -7.84
N ARG A 134 4.36 4.55 -8.34
CA ARG A 134 5.65 3.91 -8.68
C ARG A 134 6.37 4.58 -9.85
N GLU A 135 5.65 5.28 -10.69
CA GLU A 135 6.13 5.82 -11.97
C GLU A 135 6.21 7.34 -11.94
N ASP A 136 5.23 8.01 -11.32
CA ASP A 136 5.02 9.44 -11.47
C ASP A 136 4.73 10.17 -10.16
N LEU A 137 4.96 11.46 -10.16
CA LEU A 137 4.43 12.43 -9.19
C LEU A 137 2.97 12.71 -9.55
N ILE A 138 2.02 12.21 -8.75
CA ILE A 138 0.58 12.30 -9.04
C ILE A 138 -0.12 13.44 -8.31
N PHE A 139 0.52 14.01 -7.27
CA PHE A 139 0.05 15.20 -6.57
C PHE A 139 1.24 16.00 -6.03
N ASP A 140 1.21 17.33 -6.22
CA ASP A 140 2.16 18.29 -5.64
C ASP A 140 1.37 19.50 -5.13
N SER A 141 1.47 19.81 -3.84
CA SER A 141 0.73 20.90 -3.19
C SER A 141 1.02 22.28 -3.76
N ARG A 142 2.16 22.48 -4.43
CA ARG A 142 2.53 23.74 -5.08
C ARG A 142 1.84 23.96 -6.42
N ILE A 143 1.44 22.86 -7.07
CA ILE A 143 0.81 22.87 -8.40
C ILE A 143 -0.71 22.68 -8.28
N HIS A 144 -1.15 21.76 -7.44
CA HIS A 144 -2.55 21.36 -7.30
C HIS A 144 -3.26 22.13 -6.15
N GLN A 145 -3.20 23.46 -6.19
CA GLN A 145 -3.65 24.33 -5.08
C GLN A 145 -5.14 24.18 -4.68
N ASN A 146 -6.00 23.72 -5.60
CA ASN A 146 -7.44 23.54 -5.37
C ASN A 146 -7.89 22.08 -5.33
N GLN A 147 -6.96 21.17 -5.13
CA GLN A 147 -7.24 19.73 -5.09
C GLN A 147 -6.74 19.14 -3.77
N LEU A 148 -7.35 18.03 -3.37
CA LEU A 148 -6.92 17.25 -2.23
C LEU A 148 -6.11 16.02 -2.70
N PRO A 149 -5.07 15.63 -1.96
CA PRO A 149 -4.23 14.49 -2.31
C PRO A 149 -5.00 13.16 -2.37
N GLY A 150 -6.04 13.01 -1.55
CA GLY A 150 -6.84 11.79 -1.45
C GLY A 150 -7.47 11.37 -2.76
N MET A 151 -7.87 12.31 -3.62
CA MET A 151 -8.43 11.99 -4.93
C MET A 151 -7.40 11.32 -5.84
N ALA A 152 -6.17 11.82 -5.88
CA ALA A 152 -5.09 11.23 -6.67
C ALA A 152 -4.70 9.85 -6.12
N ILE A 153 -4.67 9.70 -4.79
CA ILE A 153 -4.40 8.43 -4.11
C ILE A 153 -5.48 7.39 -4.45
N ASP A 154 -6.78 7.75 -4.34
CA ASP A 154 -7.89 6.86 -4.65
C ASP A 154 -7.86 6.39 -6.10
N GLN A 155 -7.57 7.30 -7.03
CA GLN A 155 -7.41 6.97 -8.43
C GLN A 155 -6.29 5.95 -8.68
N GLU A 156 -5.16 6.10 -8.01
CA GLU A 156 -4.03 5.19 -8.15
C GLU A 156 -4.30 3.84 -7.48
N LEU A 157 -4.87 3.82 -6.28
CA LEU A 157 -5.23 2.58 -5.57
C LEU A 157 -6.15 1.67 -6.40
N HIS A 158 -7.07 2.28 -7.19
CA HIS A 158 -8.06 1.57 -7.99
C HIS A 158 -7.72 1.53 -9.49
N ARG A 159 -6.52 1.92 -9.90
CA ARG A 159 -6.13 2.01 -11.32
C ARG A 159 -6.30 0.68 -12.05
N ASN A 160 -5.82 -0.40 -11.48
CA ASN A 160 -5.90 -1.72 -12.07
C ASN A 160 -7.32 -2.30 -12.02
N THR A 161 -8.06 -2.08 -10.93
CA THR A 161 -9.45 -2.52 -10.80
C THR A 161 -10.33 -1.88 -11.88
N ARG A 162 -10.22 -0.59 -12.08
CA ARG A 162 -10.96 0.12 -13.16
C ARG A 162 -10.59 -0.35 -14.56
N TYR A 163 -9.33 -0.73 -14.77
CA TYR A 163 -8.90 -1.31 -16.05
C TYR A 163 -9.52 -2.70 -16.24
N LEU A 164 -9.50 -3.55 -15.23
CA LEU A 164 -10.10 -4.88 -15.26
C LEU A 164 -11.62 -4.81 -15.46
N GLU A 165 -12.34 -3.92 -14.79
CA GLU A 165 -13.77 -3.71 -15.00
C GLU A 165 -14.11 -3.29 -16.44
N LYS A 166 -13.32 -2.41 -17.04
CA LYS A 166 -13.46 -2.03 -18.45
C LYS A 166 -13.18 -3.21 -19.39
N LEU A 167 -12.15 -3.99 -19.08
CA LEU A 167 -11.80 -5.17 -19.85
C LEU A 167 -12.91 -6.23 -19.76
N GLU A 168 -13.40 -6.52 -18.56
CA GLU A 168 -14.51 -7.45 -18.33
C GLU A 168 -15.79 -7.02 -19.07
N SER A 169 -16.11 -5.72 -19.07
CA SER A 169 -17.25 -5.17 -19.80
C SER A 169 -17.11 -5.36 -21.31
N ARG A 170 -15.92 -5.13 -21.87
CA ARG A 170 -15.62 -5.36 -23.28
C ARG A 170 -15.71 -6.85 -23.63
N ILE A 171 -15.09 -7.70 -22.82
CA ILE A 171 -15.14 -9.16 -22.99
C ILE A 171 -16.60 -9.65 -22.99
N LYS A 172 -17.42 -9.17 -22.05
CA LYS A 172 -18.82 -9.52 -21.98
C LYS A 172 -19.57 -9.11 -23.24
N GLN A 173 -19.32 -7.89 -23.74
CA GLN A 173 -19.95 -7.39 -24.98
C GLN A 173 -19.53 -8.23 -26.18
N GLU A 174 -18.25 -8.60 -26.30
CA GLU A 174 -17.75 -9.48 -27.35
C GLU A 174 -18.34 -10.90 -27.23
N PHE A 175 -18.38 -11.45 -25.99
CA PHE A 175 -18.99 -12.74 -25.71
C PHE A 175 -20.46 -12.82 -26.14
N ASP A 176 -21.25 -11.78 -25.91
CA ASP A 176 -22.64 -11.71 -26.27
C ASP A 176 -22.84 -11.73 -27.82
N SER A 177 -21.82 -11.33 -28.56
CA SER A 177 -21.79 -11.35 -30.02
C SER A 177 -21.36 -12.69 -30.62
N LEU A 178 -20.83 -13.62 -29.84
CA LEU A 178 -20.32 -14.91 -30.32
C LEU A 178 -21.43 -15.91 -30.64
N SER A 179 -21.15 -16.84 -31.58
CA SER A 179 -22.02 -17.97 -31.87
C SER A 179 -22.19 -18.89 -30.65
N ALA A 180 -23.27 -19.68 -30.63
CA ALA A 180 -23.55 -20.62 -29.55
C ALA A 180 -22.41 -21.60 -29.30
N PHE A 181 -21.72 -22.05 -30.34
CA PHE A 181 -20.56 -22.94 -30.22
C PHE A 181 -19.40 -22.27 -29.56
N GLN A 182 -19.07 -21.05 -29.95
CA GLN A 182 -17.97 -20.26 -29.34
C GLN A 182 -18.24 -19.99 -27.87
N LYS A 183 -19.49 -19.67 -27.50
CA LYS A 183 -19.90 -19.51 -26.09
C LYS A 183 -19.68 -20.78 -25.27
N GLN A 184 -20.02 -21.95 -25.80
CA GLN A 184 -19.75 -23.22 -25.10
C GLN A 184 -18.27 -23.48 -24.85
N VAL A 185 -17.40 -23.12 -25.79
CA VAL A 185 -15.95 -23.30 -25.65
C VAL A 185 -15.42 -22.39 -24.54
N ILE A 186 -15.85 -21.13 -24.50
CA ILE A 186 -15.45 -20.16 -23.50
C ILE A 186 -15.95 -20.56 -22.11
N ASP A 187 -17.23 -20.94 -21.97
CA ASP A 187 -17.79 -21.43 -20.70
C ASP A 187 -17.03 -22.63 -20.14
N ARG A 188 -16.57 -23.51 -21.02
CA ARG A 188 -15.78 -24.69 -20.63
C ARG A 188 -14.38 -24.30 -20.14
N ALA A 189 -13.76 -23.33 -20.81
CA ALA A 189 -12.47 -22.79 -20.39
C ALA A 189 -12.58 -22.04 -19.05
N GLU A 190 -13.61 -21.24 -18.85
CA GLU A 190 -13.86 -20.53 -17.58
C GLU A 190 -14.06 -21.49 -16.40
N LYS A 191 -14.79 -22.59 -16.60
CA LYS A 191 -14.96 -23.64 -15.57
C LYS A 191 -13.63 -24.27 -15.18
N LEU A 192 -12.72 -24.47 -16.13
CA LEU A 192 -11.37 -24.96 -15.86
C LEU A 192 -10.53 -23.93 -15.07
N ILE A 193 -10.61 -22.66 -15.47
CA ILE A 193 -9.91 -21.57 -14.80
C ILE A 193 -10.45 -21.34 -13.38
N ALA A 194 -11.76 -21.46 -13.16
CA ALA A 194 -12.36 -21.35 -11.84
C ALA A 194 -11.86 -22.39 -10.82
N GLY A 195 -11.33 -23.51 -11.30
CA GLY A 195 -10.67 -24.52 -10.44
C GLY A 195 -9.23 -24.19 -10.04
N LEU A 196 -8.67 -23.11 -10.59
CA LEU A 196 -7.31 -22.66 -10.24
C LEU A 196 -7.31 -21.76 -9.00
N GLN A 197 -6.16 -21.65 -8.34
CA GLN A 197 -5.98 -20.74 -7.21
C GLN A 197 -6.19 -19.27 -7.65
N PRO A 198 -6.75 -18.40 -6.80
CA PRO A 198 -7.13 -17.03 -7.17
C PRO A 198 -6.03 -16.20 -7.84
N ALA A 199 -4.78 -16.31 -7.37
CA ALA A 199 -3.64 -15.61 -7.96
C ALA A 199 -3.34 -16.04 -9.42
N ASN A 200 -3.65 -17.28 -9.78
CA ASN A 200 -3.42 -17.81 -11.12
C ASN A 200 -4.61 -17.57 -12.07
N GLN A 201 -5.80 -17.27 -11.53
CA GLN A 201 -7.00 -17.06 -12.33
C GLN A 201 -6.91 -15.82 -13.21
N ILE A 202 -6.35 -14.72 -12.70
CA ILE A 202 -6.22 -13.45 -13.44
C ILE A 202 -5.27 -13.62 -14.63
N HIS A 203 -4.09 -14.21 -14.39
CA HIS A 203 -3.11 -14.46 -15.46
C HIS A 203 -3.63 -15.47 -16.52
N ALA A 204 -4.36 -16.50 -16.10
CA ALA A 204 -4.92 -17.47 -17.02
C ALA A 204 -6.02 -16.86 -17.90
N LYS A 205 -6.88 -15.98 -17.35
CA LYS A 205 -7.90 -15.27 -18.14
C LYS A 205 -7.26 -14.36 -19.21
N ILE A 206 -6.29 -13.55 -18.83
CA ILE A 206 -5.59 -12.64 -19.75
C ILE A 206 -4.92 -13.42 -20.89
N ASN A 207 -4.17 -14.46 -20.58
CA ASN A 207 -3.48 -15.27 -21.58
C ASN A 207 -4.42 -16.01 -22.56
N LEU A 208 -5.62 -16.38 -22.13
CA LEU A 208 -6.60 -17.06 -23.00
C LEU A 208 -7.18 -16.10 -24.05
N TYR A 209 -7.34 -14.82 -23.71
CA TYR A 209 -7.86 -13.81 -24.64
C TYR A 209 -6.78 -13.29 -25.58
N ASP A 210 -5.55 -13.13 -25.14
CA ASP A 210 -4.41 -12.73 -25.99
C ASP A 210 -4.09 -13.78 -27.07
N SER A 211 -4.27 -15.06 -26.77
CA SER A 211 -4.05 -16.14 -27.75
C SER A 211 -5.11 -16.28 -28.83
N GLN A 212 -6.25 -15.58 -28.70
CA GLN A 212 -7.33 -15.60 -29.70
C GLN A 212 -7.37 -14.33 -30.57
N LEU A 213 -6.55 -13.32 -30.26
CA LEU A 213 -6.42 -12.07 -31.02
C LEU A 213 -5.22 -12.08 -31.99
N GLN A 214 -4.47 -13.18 -32.08
CA GLN A 214 -3.46 -13.47 -33.10
C GLN A 214 -4.01 -14.44 -34.16
#